data_02c465ae7fe0328066935f05d9c8385d
#
_entry.id   02c465ae7fe0328066935f05d9c8385d
#
_cell.length_a   1.000
_cell.length_b   1.000
_cell.length_c   1.000
_cell.angle_alpha   90.00
_cell.angle_beta   90.00
_cell.angle_gamma   90.00
#
_symmetry.space_group_name_H-M   'P 1'
#
loop_
_entity.id
_entity.type
_entity.pdbx_description
1 polymer ?
#
loop_
_entity_poly.entity_id
_entity_poly.type
_entity_poly.pdbx_seq_one_letter_code
_entity_poly.pdbx_strand_id
1 'polypeptide(L)'
;VYKRQGFENLENSIIDAADTWVADGDSDLGADVAETYFTDEVEPLFDANPLQETMIQKYLAFFGASGESLEAYNDYRRLKGAGENFIVLKNPLNNNKFPLRFGYGADDVLANPEVKAAFGDGQYVYSEAVWWAGGNK
;
A
#
# COMPACT_ATOMS: atom_id res chain seq x y z
N VAL A 1 13.78 -10.27 15.43
CA VAL A 1 12.86 -11.25 16.02
C VAL A 1 11.41 -10.91 15.69
N TYR A 2 10.89 -9.75 16.06
CA TYR A 2 9.46 -9.41 15.85
C TYR A 2 9.04 -9.35 14.37
N LYS A 3 9.92 -8.87 13.48
CA LYS A 3 9.60 -8.81 12.03
C LYS A 3 9.45 -10.21 11.43
N ARG A 4 10.34 -11.14 11.79
CA ARG A 4 10.28 -12.52 11.33
C ARG A 4 9.01 -13.23 11.83
N GLN A 5 8.67 -13.05 13.10
CA GLN A 5 7.46 -13.63 13.67
C GLN A 5 6.17 -13.09 13.01
N GLY A 6 6.14 -11.79 12.68
CA GLY A 6 5.01 -11.21 11.96
C GLY A 6 4.87 -11.77 10.55
N PHE A 7 5.97 -12.04 9.88
CA PHE A 7 5.99 -12.66 8.56
C PHE A 7 5.52 -14.14 8.62
N GLU A 8 6.02 -14.91 9.56
CA GLU A 8 5.59 -16.30 9.78
C GLU A 8 4.09 -16.39 10.13
N ASN A 9 3.55 -15.45 10.90
CA ASN A 9 2.12 -15.40 11.17
C ASN A 9 1.29 -15.11 9.92
N LEU A 10 1.77 -14.26 9.02
CA LEU A 10 1.12 -13.99 7.74
C LEU A 10 1.13 -15.22 6.84
N GLU A 11 2.26 -15.87 6.71
CA GLU A 11 2.43 -17.12 5.97
C GLU A 11 1.45 -18.20 6.45
N ASN A 12 1.42 -18.47 7.75
CA ASN A 12 0.49 -19.44 8.33
C ASN A 12 -0.98 -19.07 8.05
N SER A 13 -1.34 -17.80 8.14
CA SER A 13 -2.71 -17.35 7.85
C SER A 13 -3.12 -17.59 6.39
N ILE A 14 -2.18 -17.47 5.46
CA ILE A 14 -2.44 -17.72 4.04
C ILE A 14 -2.56 -19.24 3.78
N ILE A 15 -1.71 -20.03 4.41
CA ILE A 15 -1.78 -21.50 4.31
C ILE A 15 -3.11 -22.01 4.88
N ASP A 16 -3.55 -21.54 6.04
CA ASP A 16 -4.84 -21.88 6.64
C ASP A 16 -6.02 -21.48 5.75
N ALA A 17 -5.94 -20.32 5.10
CA ALA A 17 -6.95 -19.87 4.13
C ALA A 17 -6.97 -20.77 2.88
N ALA A 18 -5.82 -21.18 2.37
CA ALA A 18 -5.71 -22.10 1.23
C ALA A 18 -6.36 -23.44 1.51
N ASP A 19 -6.19 -24.00 2.71
CA ASP A 19 -6.87 -25.22 3.13
C ASP A 19 -8.40 -25.07 3.13
N THR A 20 -8.90 -23.91 3.51
CA THR A 20 -10.34 -23.59 3.44
C THR A 20 -10.83 -23.55 2.00
N TRP A 21 -10.08 -22.94 1.09
CA TRP A 21 -10.44 -22.88 -0.34
C TRP A 21 -10.47 -24.28 -0.98
N VAL A 22 -9.53 -25.15 -0.62
CA VAL A 22 -9.56 -26.56 -1.07
C VAL A 22 -10.81 -27.27 -0.57
N ALA A 23 -11.22 -27.06 0.69
CA ALA A 23 -12.45 -27.62 1.23
C ALA A 23 -13.69 -27.14 0.48
N ASP A 24 -13.67 -25.92 -0.07
CA ASP A 24 -14.73 -25.35 -0.91
C ASP A 24 -14.67 -25.83 -2.38
N GLY A 25 -13.69 -26.68 -2.73
CA GLY A 25 -13.57 -27.32 -4.05
C GLY A 25 -12.60 -26.65 -5.02
N ASP A 26 -11.78 -25.72 -4.56
CA ASP A 26 -10.72 -25.07 -5.37
C ASP A 26 -9.37 -25.77 -5.11
N SER A 27 -9.14 -26.88 -5.81
CA SER A 27 -7.96 -27.75 -5.61
C SER A 27 -6.64 -27.15 -6.09
N ASP A 28 -6.69 -26.05 -6.89
CA ASP A 28 -5.49 -25.42 -7.44
C ASP A 28 -4.85 -24.41 -6.46
N LEU A 29 -5.52 -24.15 -5.33
CA LEU A 29 -5.10 -23.19 -4.31
C LEU A 29 -4.83 -23.84 -2.94
N GLY A 30 -4.39 -25.11 -2.93
CA GLY A 30 -4.14 -25.85 -1.70
C GLY A 30 -2.97 -25.32 -0.87
N ALA A 31 -2.92 -25.76 0.38
CA ALA A 31 -1.88 -25.37 1.35
C ALA A 31 -0.47 -25.69 0.88
N ASP A 32 -0.28 -26.80 0.18
CA ASP A 32 1.00 -27.20 -0.40
C ASP A 32 1.50 -26.23 -1.49
N VAL A 33 0.58 -25.67 -2.27
CA VAL A 33 0.90 -24.63 -3.27
C VAL A 33 1.28 -23.34 -2.58
N ALA A 34 0.55 -22.94 -1.54
CA ALA A 34 0.85 -21.74 -0.75
C ALA A 34 2.21 -21.88 -0.05
N GLU A 35 2.48 -23.02 0.59
CA GLU A 35 3.76 -23.30 1.27
C GLU A 35 4.93 -23.26 0.29
N THR A 36 4.79 -23.89 -0.89
CA THR A 36 5.80 -23.88 -1.95
C THR A 36 6.07 -22.44 -2.41
N TYR A 37 5.02 -21.66 -2.65
CA TYR A 37 5.15 -20.26 -3.05
C TYR A 37 5.92 -19.44 -2.00
N PHE A 38 5.60 -19.59 -0.72
CA PHE A 38 6.31 -18.86 0.34
C PHE A 38 7.77 -19.28 0.46
N THR A 39 8.05 -20.60 0.43
CA THR A 39 9.41 -21.11 0.57
C THR A 39 10.31 -20.73 -0.61
N ASP A 40 9.80 -20.88 -1.83
CA ASP A 40 10.61 -20.72 -3.05
C ASP A 40 10.70 -19.27 -3.54
N GLU A 41 9.63 -18.49 -3.38
CA GLU A 41 9.53 -17.16 -3.97
C GLU A 41 9.61 -16.04 -2.93
N VAL A 42 8.93 -16.17 -1.79
CA VAL A 42 8.77 -15.06 -0.85
C VAL A 42 9.89 -15.03 0.21
N GLU A 43 10.24 -16.17 0.79
CA GLU A 43 11.24 -16.25 1.87
C GLU A 43 12.62 -15.73 1.44
N PRO A 44 13.16 -16.04 0.25
CA PRO A 44 14.42 -15.46 -0.22
C PRO A 44 14.38 -13.93 -0.36
N LEU A 45 13.25 -13.37 -0.79
CA LEU A 45 13.05 -11.92 -0.89
C LEU A 45 12.94 -11.27 0.50
N PHE A 46 12.27 -11.95 1.44
CA PHE A 46 12.20 -11.50 2.83
C PHE A 46 13.59 -11.50 3.49
N ASP A 47 14.38 -12.52 3.31
CA ASP A 47 15.73 -12.58 3.88
C ASP A 47 16.67 -11.50 3.29
N ALA A 48 16.48 -11.16 2.02
CA ALA A 48 17.22 -10.09 1.36
C ALA A 48 16.82 -8.69 1.85
N ASN A 49 15.52 -8.44 2.02
CA ASN A 49 14.99 -7.15 2.52
C ASN A 49 13.66 -7.35 3.28
N PRO A 50 13.73 -7.65 4.59
CA PRO A 50 12.56 -7.99 5.39
C PRO A 50 11.47 -6.92 5.42
N LEU A 51 11.86 -5.63 5.42
CA LEU A 51 10.88 -4.55 5.45
C LEU A 51 10.12 -4.43 4.12
N GLN A 52 10.85 -4.47 3.03
CA GLN A 52 10.27 -4.37 1.68
C GLN A 52 9.29 -5.51 1.45
N GLU A 53 9.71 -6.75 1.68
CA GLU A 53 8.87 -7.91 1.41
C GLU A 53 7.64 -7.95 2.33
N THR A 54 7.80 -7.65 3.62
CA THR A 54 6.65 -7.54 4.53
C THR A 54 5.61 -6.52 4.03
N MET A 55 6.06 -5.37 3.51
CA MET A 55 5.15 -4.35 3.00
C MET A 55 4.48 -4.75 1.69
N ILE A 56 5.18 -5.48 0.83
CA ILE A 56 4.61 -6.05 -0.41
C ILE A 56 3.53 -7.08 -0.08
N GLN A 57 3.82 -8.03 0.79
CA GLN A 57 2.86 -9.06 1.18
C GLN A 57 1.66 -8.46 1.90
N LYS A 58 1.87 -7.47 2.77
CA LYS A 58 0.77 -6.71 3.39
C LYS A 58 -0.12 -6.03 2.36
N TYR A 59 0.48 -5.39 1.35
CA TYR A 59 -0.27 -4.74 0.28
C TYR A 59 -1.10 -5.75 -0.53
N LEU A 60 -0.52 -6.90 -0.85
CA LEU A 60 -1.22 -7.98 -1.56
C LEU A 60 -2.37 -8.54 -0.73
N ALA A 61 -2.18 -8.74 0.57
CA ALA A 61 -3.23 -9.21 1.48
C ALA A 61 -4.41 -8.23 1.60
N PHE A 62 -4.17 -6.93 1.40
CA PHE A 62 -5.24 -5.92 1.39
C PHE A 62 -5.94 -5.79 0.04
N PHE A 63 -5.41 -6.39 -1.00
CA PHE A 63 -6.01 -6.31 -2.33
C PHE A 63 -7.38 -6.98 -2.35
N GLY A 64 -8.41 -6.21 -2.64
CA GLY A 64 -9.79 -6.69 -2.61
C GLY A 64 -10.45 -6.72 -1.22
N ALA A 65 -9.72 -6.46 -0.14
CA ALA A 65 -10.28 -6.33 1.20
C ALA A 65 -11.02 -4.98 1.34
N SER A 66 -12.22 -5.03 1.86
CA SER A 66 -13.07 -3.85 2.03
C SER A 66 -12.50 -2.91 3.09
N GLY A 67 -12.29 -1.64 2.73
CA GLY A 67 -11.88 -0.59 3.67
C GLY A 67 -10.38 -0.47 3.95
N GLU A 68 -9.55 -1.42 3.52
CA GLU A 68 -8.14 -1.46 3.87
C GLU A 68 -7.21 -0.70 2.90
N SER A 69 -7.74 -0.15 1.82
CA SER A 69 -6.94 0.62 0.85
C SER A 69 -6.27 1.87 1.46
N LEU A 70 -6.87 2.46 2.49
CA LEU A 70 -6.31 3.60 3.21
C LEU A 70 -5.02 3.23 3.96
N GLU A 71 -4.94 2.03 4.51
CA GLU A 71 -3.75 1.55 5.23
C GLU A 71 -2.55 1.38 4.29
N ALA A 72 -2.76 0.89 3.08
CA ALA A 72 -1.70 0.80 2.07
C ALA A 72 -1.13 2.20 1.72
N TYR A 73 -1.99 3.20 1.61
CA TYR A 73 -1.57 4.58 1.41
C TYR A 73 -0.83 5.17 2.63
N ASN A 74 -1.29 4.88 3.84
CA ASN A 74 -0.63 5.29 5.08
C ASN A 74 0.76 4.66 5.21
N ASP A 75 0.91 3.38 4.88
CA ASP A 75 2.19 2.69 4.88
C ASP A 75 3.16 3.30 3.85
N TYR A 76 2.68 3.60 2.64
CA TYR A 76 3.48 4.31 1.64
C TYR A 76 4.02 5.64 2.17
N ARG A 77 3.16 6.46 2.77
CA ARG A 77 3.55 7.76 3.34
C ARG A 77 4.57 7.60 4.47
N ARG A 78 4.33 6.66 5.37
CA ARG A 78 5.21 6.37 6.50
C ARG A 78 6.61 5.92 6.04
N LEU A 79 6.68 5.01 5.08
CA LEU A 79 7.92 4.50 4.53
C LEU A 79 8.70 5.61 3.81
N LYS A 80 8.01 6.40 2.99
CA LYS A 80 8.62 7.54 2.31
C LYS A 80 9.15 8.59 3.30
N GLY A 81 8.40 8.88 4.37
CA GLY A 81 8.86 9.76 5.45
C GLY A 81 10.06 9.23 6.23
N ALA A 82 10.23 7.90 6.27
CA ALA A 82 11.40 7.23 6.85
C ALA A 82 12.61 7.12 5.89
N GLY A 83 12.47 7.62 4.66
CA GLY A 83 13.53 7.57 3.65
C GLY A 83 13.58 6.27 2.83
N GLU A 84 12.61 5.39 2.99
CA GLU A 84 12.52 4.16 2.24
C GLU A 84 11.93 4.41 0.84
N ASN A 85 12.61 3.96 -0.20
CA ASN A 85 12.24 4.25 -1.60
C ASN A 85 11.99 3.00 -2.46
N PHE A 86 11.70 1.86 -1.84
CA PHE A 86 11.44 0.62 -2.59
C PHE A 86 10.02 0.55 -3.19
N ILE A 87 9.10 1.41 -2.76
CA ILE A 87 7.76 1.50 -3.38
C ILE A 87 7.79 2.58 -4.45
N VAL A 88 7.73 2.14 -5.71
CA VAL A 88 7.67 3.02 -6.88
C VAL A 88 6.26 2.98 -7.46
N LEU A 89 5.49 4.02 -7.18
CA LEU A 89 4.13 4.15 -7.73
C LEU A 89 4.19 4.77 -9.13
N LYS A 90 3.45 4.17 -10.05
CA LYS A 90 3.30 4.68 -11.42
C LYS A 90 1.96 5.41 -11.55
N ASN A 91 2.00 6.66 -11.94
CA ASN A 91 0.82 7.46 -12.26
C ASN A 91 1.03 8.14 -13.63
N PRO A 92 0.89 7.39 -14.74
CA PRO A 92 1.19 7.90 -16.07
C PRO A 92 0.27 9.06 -16.49
N LEU A 93 -0.95 9.12 -15.97
CA LEU A 93 -1.89 10.21 -16.26
C LEU A 93 -1.48 11.54 -15.65
N ASN A 94 -0.58 11.54 -14.67
CA ASN A 94 -0.10 12.74 -14.00
C ASN A 94 1.44 12.79 -13.90
N ASN A 95 2.12 12.43 -14.96
CA ASN A 95 3.59 12.47 -15.06
C ASN A 95 4.31 11.76 -13.90
N ASN A 96 3.74 10.66 -13.42
CA ASN A 96 4.23 9.88 -12.27
C ASN A 96 4.32 10.67 -10.95
N LYS A 97 3.61 11.78 -10.85
CA LYS A 97 3.46 12.50 -9.58
C LYS A 97 2.51 11.76 -8.66
N PHE A 98 2.85 11.73 -7.39
CA PHE A 98 2.04 11.15 -6.34
C PHE A 98 1.40 12.25 -5.48
N PRO A 99 0.16 12.07 -5.01
CA PRO A 99 -0.51 13.05 -4.15
C PRO A 99 0.30 13.31 -2.87
N LEU A 100 0.63 14.56 -2.62
CA LEU A 100 1.33 15.04 -1.43
C LEU A 100 0.36 15.42 -0.31
N ARG A 101 -0.90 15.60 -0.65
CA ARG A 101 -1.99 15.97 0.27
C ARG A 101 -3.34 15.60 -0.32
N PHE A 102 -4.37 15.62 0.51
CA PHE A 102 -5.75 15.56 0.03
C PHE A 102 -6.19 16.89 -0.60
N GLY A 103 -7.10 16.79 -1.55
CA GLY A 103 -7.77 17.96 -2.12
C GLY A 103 -8.78 18.57 -1.15
N TYR A 104 -9.10 19.84 -1.35
CA TYR A 104 -10.24 20.47 -0.70
C TYR A 104 -11.56 19.84 -1.20
N GLY A 105 -12.60 19.88 -0.37
CA GLY A 105 -13.92 19.43 -0.75
C GLY A 105 -14.43 20.16 -1.99
N ALA A 106 -15.15 19.46 -2.86
CA ALA A 106 -15.70 20.07 -4.07
C ALA A 106 -16.60 21.25 -3.76
N ASP A 107 -17.39 21.19 -2.69
CA ASP A 107 -18.29 22.26 -2.27
C ASP A 107 -17.53 23.51 -1.85
N ASP A 108 -16.39 23.36 -1.16
CA ASP A 108 -15.55 24.50 -0.77
C ASP A 108 -14.96 25.20 -2.02
N VAL A 109 -14.51 24.41 -2.99
CA VAL A 109 -13.95 24.93 -4.24
C VAL A 109 -15.02 25.61 -5.10
N LEU A 110 -16.25 25.10 -5.09
CA LEU A 110 -17.35 25.66 -5.88
C LEU A 110 -17.98 26.90 -5.22
N ALA A 111 -18.14 26.90 -3.89
CA ALA A 111 -18.83 27.95 -3.16
C ALA A 111 -17.94 29.17 -2.88
N ASN A 112 -16.61 29.00 -2.78
CA ASN A 112 -15.70 30.09 -2.46
C ASN A 112 -14.84 30.47 -3.68
N PRO A 113 -15.06 31.67 -4.28
CA PRO A 113 -14.31 32.10 -5.45
C PRO A 113 -12.80 32.21 -5.24
N GLU A 114 -12.35 32.56 -4.04
CA GLU A 114 -10.92 32.67 -3.73
C GLU A 114 -10.26 31.27 -3.66
N VAL A 115 -10.95 30.30 -3.04
CA VAL A 115 -10.51 28.90 -3.02
C VAL A 115 -10.48 28.32 -4.44
N LYS A 116 -11.50 28.61 -5.24
CA LYS A 116 -11.55 28.22 -6.65
C LYS A 116 -10.41 28.80 -7.46
N ALA A 117 -10.11 30.09 -7.27
CA ALA A 117 -9.02 30.76 -7.99
C ALA A 117 -7.64 30.17 -7.60
N ALA A 118 -7.43 29.83 -6.33
CA ALA A 118 -6.17 29.33 -5.84
C ALA A 118 -5.98 27.81 -6.08
N PHE A 119 -7.05 27.02 -6.01
CA PHE A 119 -6.99 25.56 -5.92
C PHE A 119 -7.91 24.80 -6.88
N GLY A 120 -8.64 25.51 -7.74
CA GLY A 120 -9.67 24.94 -8.59
C GLY A 120 -9.17 23.99 -9.69
N ASP A 121 -7.89 24.07 -10.07
CA ASP A 121 -7.26 23.18 -11.04
C ASP A 121 -6.82 21.83 -10.46
N GLY A 122 -6.84 21.69 -9.13
CA GLY A 122 -6.46 20.49 -8.42
C GLY A 122 -4.95 20.16 -8.45
N GLN A 123 -4.12 20.95 -9.13
CA GLN A 123 -2.68 20.63 -9.29
C GLN A 123 -1.89 20.79 -8.00
N TYR A 124 -2.34 21.60 -7.07
CA TYR A 124 -1.74 21.76 -5.75
C TYR A 124 -1.60 20.46 -4.96
N VAL A 125 -2.49 19.48 -5.22
CA VAL A 125 -2.41 18.14 -4.61
C VAL A 125 -1.06 17.47 -4.90
N TYR A 126 -0.46 17.77 -6.04
CA TYR A 126 0.80 17.15 -6.50
C TYR A 126 2.02 18.09 -6.37
N SER A 127 1.82 19.33 -5.98
CA SER A 127 2.90 20.35 -5.91
C SER A 127 3.09 20.95 -4.53
N GLU A 128 2.04 20.97 -3.69
CA GLU A 128 2.10 21.54 -2.35
C GLU A 128 2.20 20.47 -1.28
N ALA A 129 3.41 20.26 -0.77
CA ALA A 129 3.63 19.35 0.33
C ALA A 129 3.09 19.91 1.64
N VAL A 130 2.38 19.07 2.41
CA VAL A 130 2.07 19.32 3.83
C VAL A 130 3.21 18.82 4.71
N TRP A 131 3.17 19.13 6.00
CA TRP A 131 4.25 18.86 6.95
C TRP A 131 4.79 17.41 6.92
N TRP A 132 3.92 16.40 6.82
CA TRP A 132 4.35 14.99 6.77
C TRP A 132 5.05 14.62 5.46
N ALA A 133 4.85 15.41 4.39
CA ALA A 133 5.52 15.24 3.09
C ALA A 133 6.73 16.17 2.93
N GLY A 134 7.20 16.78 4.03
CA GLY A 134 8.34 17.71 4.03
C GLY A 134 8.01 19.17 3.76
N GLY A 135 6.74 19.53 3.75
CA GLY A 135 6.27 20.91 3.63
C GLY A 135 6.24 21.67 4.96
N ASN A 136 6.09 22.98 4.88
CA ASN A 136 6.05 23.90 6.04
C ASN A 136 4.62 24.33 6.43
N LYS A 137 3.59 23.71 5.84
CA LYS A 137 2.17 24.05 6.07
C LYS A 137 1.44 22.88 6.70
#